data_dd070d10594179a4c9f575c6400c5aae
#
_entry.id   dd070d10594179a4c9f575c6400c5aae
#
_cell.length_a   1.000
_cell.length_b   1.000
_cell.length_c   1.000
_cell.angle_alpha   90.00
_cell.angle_beta   90.00
_cell.angle_gamma   90.00
#
_symmetry.space_group_name_H-M   'P 1'
#
loop_
_entity.id
_entity.type
_entity.pdbx_description
1 polymer ?
#
loop_
_entity_poly.entity_id
_entity_poly.type
_entity_poly.pdbx_seq_one_letter_code
_entity_poly.pdbx_strand_id
1 'polypeptide(L)'
;MNSPNPSPIGPRRRQAPANRLGRARFTLIRSGLMLGILSWTMPICTAGAQEKAIVPTEVIALFNGRDLSPFVVWLPATGGHADPDRVFSVVDNIDGAPAIRSSGQHFGGLISRQSFRDYRLVVEYRWGLITWKPRMDRARDNGILLHCQGEPGNAGRKFDSPWMRSVEFQIIEGGTGDIILVGGFERATGDLIPAVLTLMVQPGQKYWDPTGVPTKFTKGRINWQYRDPAWTDTLGVRGPRDVEKPTGEWNRIEAVCKGGDVTYFVNGTKVIEGTNGSLKEGRILLQSEGAEIFLRRVELQPLN
;
A
#
# COMPACT_ATOMS: atom_id res chain seq x y z
N MET A 1 37.65 -50.17 -12.52
CA MET A 1 36.63 -50.93 -13.26
C MET A 1 35.68 -49.95 -13.92
N ASN A 2 35.79 -49.86 -15.22
CA ASN A 2 35.04 -48.92 -16.07
C ASN A 2 33.61 -49.36 -16.30
N SER A 3 32.67 -48.46 -16.30
CA SER A 3 31.38 -48.62 -16.94
C SER A 3 31.00 -47.38 -17.71
N PRO A 4 30.48 -47.51 -18.93
CA PRO A 4 30.43 -46.41 -19.89
C PRO A 4 29.10 -45.62 -19.87
N ASN A 5 29.27 -44.40 -20.31
CA ASN A 5 28.23 -43.39 -20.51
C ASN A 5 27.45 -43.62 -21.82
N PRO A 6 26.11 -43.49 -21.89
CA PRO A 6 25.38 -43.52 -23.16
C PRO A 6 25.19 -42.10 -23.73
N SER A 7 25.42 -42.01 -25.05
CA SER A 7 25.27 -40.81 -25.89
C SER A 7 23.83 -40.36 -26.11
N PRO A 8 23.57 -39.08 -26.45
CA PRO A 8 22.22 -38.53 -26.63
C PRO A 8 21.68 -38.78 -28.06
N ILE A 9 20.41 -39.15 -28.14
CA ILE A 9 19.64 -39.33 -29.37
C ILE A 9 19.07 -37.99 -29.83
N GLY A 10 19.41 -37.56 -31.05
CA GLY A 10 18.94 -36.34 -31.68
C GLY A 10 17.49 -36.40 -32.18
N PRO A 11 16.81 -35.23 -32.39
CA PRO A 11 15.40 -35.20 -32.77
C PRO A 11 15.16 -35.43 -34.24
N ARG A 12 14.21 -36.32 -34.59
CA ARG A 12 13.71 -36.59 -35.94
C ARG A 12 12.85 -35.41 -36.44
N ARG A 13 13.22 -34.91 -37.62
CA ARG A 13 12.38 -33.98 -38.42
C ARG A 13 11.17 -34.74 -38.98
N ARG A 14 9.96 -34.21 -38.77
CA ARG A 14 8.74 -34.58 -39.50
C ARG A 14 8.53 -33.59 -40.64
N GLN A 15 8.38 -34.15 -41.86
CA GLN A 15 8.01 -33.44 -43.09
C GLN A 15 6.51 -33.17 -43.10
N ALA A 16 6.11 -31.98 -43.54
CA ALA A 16 4.73 -31.60 -43.79
C ALA A 16 4.30 -31.95 -45.23
N PRO A 17 3.02 -32.33 -45.48
CA PRO A 17 2.54 -32.63 -46.82
C PRO A 17 2.09 -31.36 -47.57
N ALA A 18 2.38 -31.34 -48.87
CA ALA A 18 2.02 -30.27 -49.79
C ALA A 18 0.51 -30.26 -50.07
N ASN A 19 -0.12 -29.12 -50.04
CA ASN A 19 -1.51 -28.91 -50.43
C ASN A 19 -1.60 -28.26 -51.81
N ARG A 20 -2.36 -28.93 -52.69
CA ARG A 20 -2.64 -28.54 -54.07
C ARG A 20 -3.60 -27.34 -54.13
N LEU A 21 -3.25 -26.39 -54.98
CA LEU A 21 -4.10 -25.25 -55.35
C LEU A 21 -5.24 -25.72 -56.31
N GLY A 22 -6.48 -25.58 -55.86
CA GLY A 22 -7.69 -25.65 -56.68
C GLY A 22 -8.07 -24.25 -57.18
N ARG A 23 -8.12 -24.05 -58.51
CA ARG A 23 -8.62 -22.83 -59.16
C ARG A 23 -10.14 -22.84 -59.16
N ALA A 24 -10.76 -21.92 -58.46
CA ALA A 24 -12.18 -21.61 -58.58
C ALA A 24 -12.36 -20.32 -59.41
N ARG A 25 -13.21 -20.44 -60.46
CA ARG A 25 -13.62 -19.32 -61.33
C ARG A 25 -14.72 -18.56 -60.60
N PHE A 26 -14.53 -17.26 -60.39
CA PHE A 26 -15.59 -16.36 -59.88
C PHE A 26 -16.27 -15.65 -61.02
N THR A 27 -17.59 -15.81 -61.09
CA THR A 27 -18.52 -15.08 -61.96
C THR A 27 -18.87 -13.74 -61.27
N LEU A 28 -18.65 -12.63 -61.97
CA LEU A 28 -19.03 -11.29 -61.47
C LEU A 28 -20.54 -11.10 -61.57
N ILE A 29 -21.20 -10.94 -60.44
CA ILE A 29 -22.56 -10.37 -60.37
C ILE A 29 -22.41 -8.93 -59.83
N ARG A 30 -22.75 -7.94 -60.67
CA ARG A 30 -22.86 -6.52 -60.28
C ARG A 30 -24.16 -6.34 -59.50
N SER A 31 -24.08 -6.14 -58.20
CA SER A 31 -25.19 -5.59 -57.43
C SER A 31 -24.70 -4.32 -56.76
N GLY A 32 -25.36 -3.19 -57.04
CA GLY A 32 -25.06 -1.91 -56.48
C GLY A 32 -25.36 -1.91 -54.97
N LEU A 33 -24.38 -1.56 -54.17
CA LEU A 33 -24.54 -1.35 -52.74
C LEU A 33 -24.35 0.14 -52.45
N MET A 34 -25.43 0.77 -51.99
CA MET A 34 -25.33 2.11 -51.33
C MET A 34 -24.44 1.99 -50.07
N LEU A 35 -23.31 2.71 -50.06
CA LEU A 35 -22.50 2.88 -48.86
C LEU A 35 -23.22 3.84 -47.92
N GLY A 36 -23.92 3.30 -46.94
CA GLY A 36 -24.26 4.00 -45.73
C GLY A 36 -23.02 4.18 -44.87
N ILE A 37 -22.46 5.39 -44.77
CA ILE A 37 -21.36 5.71 -43.85
C ILE A 37 -21.95 5.70 -42.45
N LEU A 38 -21.84 4.55 -41.72
CA LEU A 38 -22.05 4.50 -40.29
C LEU A 38 -20.80 5.11 -39.62
N SER A 39 -20.87 6.41 -39.27
CA SER A 39 -19.86 7.01 -38.43
C SER A 39 -19.93 6.40 -37.03
N TRP A 40 -19.06 5.47 -36.75
CA TRP A 40 -18.78 5.03 -35.39
C TRP A 40 -18.07 6.16 -34.65
N THR A 41 -18.83 6.94 -33.90
CA THR A 41 -18.24 7.80 -32.86
C THR A 41 -17.76 6.88 -31.74
N MET A 42 -16.46 6.57 -31.75
CA MET A 42 -15.84 5.97 -30.57
C MET A 42 -16.06 6.95 -29.38
N PRO A 43 -16.53 6.45 -28.23
CA PRO A 43 -16.54 7.31 -27.04
C PRO A 43 -15.08 7.68 -26.75
N ILE A 44 -14.81 8.98 -26.79
CA ILE A 44 -13.56 9.54 -26.25
C ILE A 44 -13.58 9.16 -24.77
N CYS A 45 -12.71 8.22 -24.37
CA CYS A 45 -12.40 8.03 -22.95
C CYS A 45 -11.85 9.37 -22.44
N THR A 46 -12.70 10.19 -21.87
CA THR A 46 -12.29 11.36 -21.10
C THR A 46 -11.41 10.80 -19.98
N ALA A 47 -10.16 11.28 -19.94
CA ALA A 47 -9.27 11.05 -18.81
C ALA A 47 -10.10 11.29 -17.53
N GLY A 48 -10.26 10.23 -16.72
CA GLY A 48 -11.18 10.26 -15.59
C GLY A 48 -10.86 11.48 -14.73
N ALA A 49 -11.85 12.36 -14.54
CA ALA A 49 -11.75 13.44 -13.57
C ALA A 49 -11.35 12.81 -12.24
N GLN A 50 -10.24 13.27 -11.68
CA GLN A 50 -9.78 12.77 -10.36
C GLN A 50 -10.92 13.01 -9.38
N GLU A 51 -11.47 11.92 -8.85
CA GLU A 51 -12.62 11.99 -7.94
C GLU A 51 -12.24 12.86 -6.74
N LYS A 52 -13.06 13.85 -6.42
CA LYS A 52 -12.78 14.81 -5.35
C LYS A 52 -12.65 14.08 -4.02
N ALA A 53 -11.60 14.39 -3.27
CA ALA A 53 -11.37 13.79 -1.96
C ALA A 53 -12.51 14.11 -0.99
N ILE A 54 -12.97 13.08 -0.28
CA ILE A 54 -14.05 13.16 0.70
C ILE A 54 -13.53 13.80 1.98
N VAL A 55 -14.29 14.76 2.52
CA VAL A 55 -14.17 15.23 3.90
C VAL A 55 -15.26 14.55 4.71
N PRO A 56 -14.93 13.71 5.71
CA PRO A 56 -15.95 13.07 6.52
C PRO A 56 -16.80 14.09 7.27
N THR A 57 -18.12 14.00 7.16
CA THR A 57 -19.11 14.74 7.96
C THR A 57 -19.75 13.85 9.02
N GLU A 58 -19.57 12.54 8.89
CA GLU A 58 -19.96 11.49 9.81
C GLU A 58 -18.88 10.41 9.81
N VAL A 59 -19.00 9.40 10.66
CA VAL A 59 -18.06 8.27 10.70
C VAL A 59 -18.18 7.44 9.42
N ILE A 60 -17.07 7.30 8.69
CA ILE A 60 -16.96 6.42 7.51
C ILE A 60 -16.20 5.17 7.92
N ALA A 61 -16.87 4.03 7.97
CA ALA A 61 -16.23 2.74 8.19
C ALA A 61 -15.57 2.27 6.88
N LEU A 62 -14.24 2.33 6.81
CA LEU A 62 -13.48 1.78 5.68
C LEU A 62 -13.51 0.23 5.70
N PHE A 63 -13.59 -0.37 6.88
CA PHE A 63 -13.86 -1.79 7.03
C PHE A 63 -15.30 -1.99 7.53
N ASN A 64 -16.11 -2.64 6.71
CA ASN A 64 -17.53 -2.85 6.97
C ASN A 64 -17.84 -4.10 7.84
N GLY A 65 -16.79 -4.82 8.29
CA GLY A 65 -16.92 -6.06 9.05
C GLY A 65 -17.30 -7.31 8.25
N ARG A 66 -17.43 -7.21 6.91
CA ARG A 66 -17.91 -8.31 6.04
C ARG A 66 -16.96 -8.70 4.95
N ASP A 67 -16.43 -7.71 4.24
CA ASP A 67 -15.60 -7.92 3.05
C ASP A 67 -14.58 -6.80 2.84
N LEU A 68 -13.75 -6.94 1.81
CA LEU A 68 -12.72 -6.00 1.43
C LEU A 68 -13.13 -5.11 0.24
N SER A 69 -14.40 -5.05 -0.11
CA SER A 69 -14.92 -4.29 -1.27
C SER A 69 -14.60 -2.80 -1.26
N PRO A 70 -14.43 -2.11 -0.10
CA PRO A 70 -13.97 -0.71 -0.07
C PRO A 70 -12.54 -0.50 -0.55
N PHE A 71 -11.78 -1.58 -0.74
CA PHE A 71 -10.36 -1.54 -1.10
C PHE A 71 -10.09 -2.13 -2.48
N VAL A 72 -8.89 -1.83 -2.96
CA VAL A 72 -8.23 -2.49 -4.09
C VAL A 72 -6.96 -3.14 -3.54
N VAL A 73 -6.77 -4.42 -3.87
CA VAL A 73 -5.51 -5.11 -3.54
C VAL A 73 -4.39 -4.61 -4.43
N TRP A 74 -3.20 -4.44 -3.85
CA TRP A 74 -1.96 -4.18 -4.56
C TRP A 74 -0.84 -5.08 -4.01
N LEU A 75 -0.47 -6.10 -4.76
CA LEU A 75 0.59 -7.07 -4.42
C LEU A 75 1.49 -7.25 -5.65
N PRO A 76 2.58 -6.49 -5.79
CA PRO A 76 3.46 -6.59 -6.98
C PRO A 76 3.98 -8.00 -7.24
N ALA A 77 4.26 -8.78 -6.20
CA ALA A 77 4.75 -10.15 -6.31
C ALA A 77 3.76 -11.11 -7.01
N THR A 78 2.46 -10.80 -7.01
CA THR A 78 1.39 -11.62 -7.63
C THR A 78 0.79 -10.96 -8.88
N GLY A 79 1.47 -9.97 -9.45
CA GLY A 79 1.02 -9.25 -10.65
C GLY A 79 0.12 -8.03 -10.37
N GLY A 80 0.06 -7.56 -9.15
CA GLY A 80 -0.57 -6.29 -8.75
C GLY A 80 -1.93 -6.46 -8.09
N HIS A 81 -3.00 -6.71 -8.84
CA HIS A 81 -4.38 -6.69 -8.31
C HIS A 81 -4.97 -8.06 -7.93
N ALA A 82 -4.17 -9.12 -8.00
CA ALA A 82 -4.56 -10.46 -7.62
C ALA A 82 -3.99 -10.83 -6.24
N ASP A 83 -4.76 -11.58 -5.47
CA ASP A 83 -4.35 -12.12 -4.16
C ASP A 83 -4.62 -13.63 -4.08
N PRO A 84 -3.91 -14.45 -4.90
CA PRO A 84 -4.11 -15.91 -4.94
C PRO A 84 -3.73 -16.59 -3.61
N ASP A 85 -2.81 -16.00 -2.86
CA ASP A 85 -2.31 -16.54 -1.59
C ASP A 85 -3.12 -16.07 -0.38
N ARG A 86 -4.20 -15.29 -0.61
CA ARG A 86 -5.06 -14.74 0.43
C ARG A 86 -4.26 -14.00 1.51
N VAL A 87 -3.35 -13.14 1.07
CA VAL A 87 -2.57 -12.24 1.93
C VAL A 87 -3.52 -11.42 2.79
N PHE A 88 -4.63 -10.96 2.18
CA PHE A 88 -5.69 -10.26 2.86
C PHE A 88 -6.96 -11.11 2.92
N SER A 89 -7.55 -11.21 4.08
CA SER A 89 -8.81 -11.92 4.30
C SER A 89 -9.60 -11.27 5.44
N VAL A 90 -10.89 -11.56 5.51
CA VAL A 90 -11.69 -11.24 6.69
C VAL A 90 -11.74 -12.45 7.59
N VAL A 91 -11.49 -12.24 8.88
CA VAL A 91 -11.73 -13.19 9.95
C VAL A 91 -13.03 -12.78 10.62
N ASP A 92 -14.03 -13.67 10.63
CA ASP A 92 -15.38 -13.35 11.09
C ASP A 92 -15.45 -13.02 12.58
N ASN A 93 -14.59 -13.63 13.37
CA ASN A 93 -14.55 -13.39 14.81
C ASN A 93 -13.13 -13.54 15.36
N ILE A 94 -12.61 -12.45 15.92
CA ILE A 94 -11.44 -12.43 16.77
C ILE A 94 -11.73 -11.52 17.97
N ASP A 95 -11.78 -12.11 19.16
CA ASP A 95 -12.18 -11.42 20.40
C ASP A 95 -13.55 -10.72 20.29
N GLY A 96 -14.53 -11.39 19.71
CA GLY A 96 -15.92 -10.93 19.62
C GLY A 96 -16.25 -10.01 18.45
N ALA A 97 -15.30 -9.73 17.52
CA ALA A 97 -15.54 -8.86 16.38
C ALA A 97 -14.82 -9.36 15.12
N PRO A 98 -15.32 -9.01 13.90
CA PRO A 98 -14.62 -9.28 12.66
C PRO A 98 -13.37 -8.40 12.54
N ALA A 99 -12.36 -8.91 11.81
CA ALA A 99 -11.13 -8.18 11.51
C ALA A 99 -10.62 -8.48 10.10
N ILE A 100 -9.93 -7.51 9.49
CA ILE A 100 -9.06 -7.75 8.35
C ILE A 100 -7.81 -8.46 8.89
N ARG A 101 -7.46 -9.59 8.31
CA ARG A 101 -6.17 -10.24 8.50
C ARG A 101 -5.28 -9.90 7.32
N SER A 102 -4.11 -9.33 7.60
CA SER A 102 -2.98 -9.32 6.67
C SER A 102 -2.00 -10.39 7.13
N SER A 103 -1.72 -11.37 6.27
CA SER A 103 -0.80 -12.48 6.61
C SER A 103 0.66 -12.05 6.69
N GLY A 104 1.04 -10.95 6.00
CA GLY A 104 2.42 -10.52 5.86
C GLY A 104 3.22 -11.25 4.78
N GLN A 105 2.65 -12.26 4.11
CA GLN A 105 3.39 -13.15 3.21
C GLN A 105 4.00 -12.42 2.01
N HIS A 106 3.29 -11.48 1.42
CA HIS A 106 3.77 -10.63 0.33
C HIS A 106 3.67 -9.17 0.71
N PHE A 107 4.65 -8.37 0.28
CA PHE A 107 4.64 -6.93 0.49
C PHE A 107 3.67 -6.24 -0.46
N GLY A 108 2.89 -5.32 0.06
CA GLY A 108 1.88 -4.57 -0.66
C GLY A 108 0.80 -4.01 0.26
N GLY A 109 -0.43 -3.87 -0.22
CA GLY A 109 -1.48 -3.31 0.63
C GLY A 109 -2.89 -3.37 0.06
N LEU A 110 -3.83 -3.05 0.94
CA LEU A 110 -5.21 -2.71 0.62
C LEU A 110 -5.31 -1.20 0.46
N ILE A 111 -5.59 -0.73 -0.75
CA ILE A 111 -5.71 0.69 -1.07
C ILE A 111 -7.19 1.06 -1.07
N SER A 112 -7.60 2.08 -0.31
CA SER A 112 -8.98 2.57 -0.37
C SER A 112 -9.34 3.00 -1.79
N ARG A 113 -10.58 2.70 -2.24
CA ARG A 113 -11.04 3.12 -3.56
C ARG A 113 -11.17 4.63 -3.65
N GLN A 114 -11.60 5.26 -2.57
CA GLN A 114 -11.82 6.70 -2.47
C GLN A 114 -10.61 7.41 -1.87
N SER A 115 -10.48 8.70 -2.20
CA SER A 115 -9.53 9.62 -1.59
C SER A 115 -10.20 10.42 -0.47
N PHE A 116 -9.43 10.79 0.55
CA PHE A 116 -9.91 11.48 1.74
C PHE A 116 -8.99 12.64 2.10
N ARG A 117 -9.54 13.64 2.79
CA ARG A 117 -8.82 14.76 3.40
C ARG A 117 -9.55 15.24 4.66
N ASP A 118 -8.82 15.92 5.52
CA ASP A 118 -9.36 16.56 6.73
C ASP A 118 -10.19 15.57 7.57
N TYR A 119 -9.50 14.57 8.13
CA TYR A 119 -10.11 13.47 8.89
C TYR A 119 -9.28 13.08 10.12
N ARG A 120 -9.92 12.38 11.05
CA ARG A 120 -9.27 11.53 12.05
C ARG A 120 -9.42 10.07 11.63
N LEU A 121 -8.33 9.41 11.26
CA LEU A 121 -8.30 7.96 11.09
C LEU A 121 -8.18 7.31 12.46
N VAL A 122 -8.98 6.27 12.70
CA VAL A 122 -8.90 5.41 13.87
C VAL A 122 -8.76 3.97 13.41
N VAL A 123 -7.74 3.27 13.90
CA VAL A 123 -7.53 1.85 13.63
C VAL A 123 -7.19 1.14 14.94
N GLU A 124 -7.81 -0.01 15.17
CA GLU A 124 -7.37 -0.94 16.17
C GLU A 124 -6.61 -2.07 15.47
N TYR A 125 -5.40 -2.36 15.94
CA TYR A 125 -4.59 -3.46 15.42
C TYR A 125 -4.09 -4.38 16.52
N ARG A 126 -3.79 -5.61 16.11
CA ARG A 126 -3.19 -6.63 16.96
C ARG A 126 -2.21 -7.44 16.14
N TRP A 127 -1.00 -7.60 16.65
CA TRP A 127 -0.02 -8.49 16.03
C TRP A 127 -0.46 -9.95 16.13
N GLY A 128 -0.30 -10.68 15.01
CA GLY A 128 -0.33 -12.11 14.99
C GLY A 128 1.02 -12.72 15.36
N LEU A 129 1.11 -14.04 15.26
CA LEU A 129 2.32 -14.77 15.64
C LEU A 129 3.25 -15.08 14.47
N ILE A 130 2.75 -14.96 13.23
CA ILE A 130 3.46 -15.37 12.01
C ILE A 130 4.29 -14.21 11.49
N THR A 131 5.56 -14.50 11.16
CA THR A 131 6.43 -13.62 10.40
C THR A 131 6.97 -14.35 9.17
N TRP A 132 7.23 -13.60 8.09
CA TRP A 132 7.73 -14.12 6.83
C TRP A 132 9.09 -13.51 6.47
N LYS A 133 9.86 -14.18 5.62
CA LYS A 133 11.09 -13.57 5.08
C LYS A 133 10.77 -12.24 4.39
N PRO A 134 11.59 -11.20 4.60
CA PRO A 134 12.88 -11.18 5.31
C PRO A 134 12.75 -10.86 6.82
N ARG A 135 11.53 -10.92 7.42
CA ARG A 135 11.22 -10.46 8.77
C ARG A 135 11.12 -11.58 9.83
N MET A 136 11.59 -12.81 9.54
CA MET A 136 11.42 -13.94 10.47
C MET A 136 12.02 -13.70 11.85
N ASP A 137 13.18 -13.01 11.89
CA ASP A 137 13.90 -12.70 13.13
C ASP A 137 13.95 -11.18 13.40
N ARG A 138 13.18 -10.40 12.64
CA ARG A 138 13.11 -8.93 12.75
C ARG A 138 11.84 -8.51 13.45
N ALA A 139 11.85 -7.28 13.94
CA ALA A 139 10.66 -6.61 14.46
C ALA A 139 9.48 -6.79 13.50
N ARG A 140 8.29 -7.10 14.01
CA ARG A 140 7.07 -7.14 13.21
C ARG A 140 6.85 -5.78 12.58
N ASP A 141 6.56 -5.77 11.29
CA ASP A 141 6.48 -4.53 10.50
C ASP A 141 5.19 -4.46 9.71
N ASN A 142 4.62 -3.28 9.68
CA ASN A 142 3.42 -2.89 8.96
C ASN A 142 3.35 -1.35 8.96
N GLY A 143 2.32 -0.79 8.34
CA GLY A 143 2.07 0.64 8.39
C GLY A 143 0.77 1.01 7.70
N ILE A 144 0.40 2.27 7.86
CA ILE A 144 -0.72 2.87 7.15
C ILE A 144 -0.19 4.07 6.38
N LEU A 145 -0.26 3.98 5.05
CA LEU A 145 0.12 5.08 4.19
C LEU A 145 -1.07 6.02 4.03
N LEU A 146 -0.88 7.26 4.43
CA LEU A 146 -1.87 8.32 4.39
C LEU A 146 -1.65 9.20 3.15
N HIS A 147 -2.74 9.71 2.60
CA HIS A 147 -2.71 10.62 1.44
C HIS A 147 -1.93 10.04 0.25
N CYS A 148 -2.13 8.75 -0.03
CA CYS A 148 -1.50 8.08 -1.17
C CYS A 148 -1.92 8.75 -2.48
N GLN A 149 -0.94 9.19 -3.27
CA GLN A 149 -1.16 9.84 -4.56
C GLN A 149 -0.46 9.10 -5.70
N GLY A 150 -1.04 9.21 -6.88
CA GLY A 150 -0.55 8.57 -8.10
C GLY A 150 -1.02 7.13 -8.25
N GLU A 151 -0.37 6.40 -9.14
CA GLU A 151 -0.68 5.00 -9.40
C GLU A 151 -0.12 4.08 -8.32
N PRO A 152 -0.75 2.91 -8.07
CA PRO A 152 -0.14 1.87 -7.24
C PRO A 152 1.29 1.55 -7.69
N GLY A 153 2.18 1.35 -6.72
CA GLY A 153 3.57 1.00 -7.00
C GLY A 153 4.49 2.16 -7.36
N ASN A 154 3.99 3.40 -7.39
CA ASN A 154 4.77 4.56 -7.85
C ASN A 154 5.89 5.00 -6.90
N ALA A 155 6.05 4.41 -5.73
CA ALA A 155 7.25 4.60 -4.92
C ALA A 155 8.51 3.98 -5.59
N GLY A 156 8.33 3.10 -6.57
CA GLY A 156 9.38 2.59 -7.45
C GLY A 156 9.29 3.19 -8.87
N ARG A 157 10.43 3.48 -9.50
CA ARG A 157 10.49 4.03 -10.86
C ARG A 157 9.81 3.14 -11.91
N LYS A 158 9.75 1.82 -11.69
CA LYS A 158 9.06 0.86 -12.57
C LYS A 158 7.59 0.66 -12.23
N PHE A 159 7.07 1.33 -11.19
CA PHE A 159 5.71 1.15 -10.69
C PHE A 159 5.43 -0.29 -10.22
N ASP A 160 6.44 -0.93 -9.69
CA ASP A 160 6.45 -2.28 -9.13
C ASP A 160 6.79 -2.30 -7.63
N SER A 161 6.83 -1.13 -7.00
CA SER A 161 7.00 -1.02 -5.54
C SER A 161 5.75 -1.51 -4.82
N PRO A 162 5.88 -2.10 -3.62
CA PRO A 162 4.72 -2.35 -2.76
C PRO A 162 4.02 -1.06 -2.30
N TRP A 163 4.70 0.08 -2.36
CA TRP A 163 4.29 1.36 -1.77
C TRP A 163 3.89 2.42 -2.79
N MET A 164 3.15 3.42 -2.29
CA MET A 164 2.76 4.63 -3.01
C MET A 164 3.38 5.86 -2.35
N ARG A 165 3.50 6.95 -3.13
CA ARG A 165 3.83 8.27 -2.60
C ARG A 165 2.85 8.66 -1.50
N SER A 166 3.36 8.90 -0.27
CA SER A 166 2.51 9.05 0.91
C SER A 166 3.25 9.61 2.12
N VAL A 167 2.52 9.89 3.18
CA VAL A 167 3.02 10.01 4.55
C VAL A 167 2.60 8.77 5.31
N GLU A 168 3.55 7.99 5.80
CA GLU A 168 3.27 6.74 6.48
C GLU A 168 3.19 6.92 7.99
N PHE A 169 2.16 6.34 8.59
CA PHE A 169 2.10 6.02 10.00
C PHE A 169 2.72 4.63 10.19
N GLN A 170 3.95 4.59 10.64
CA GLN A 170 4.68 3.35 10.85
C GLN A 170 4.08 2.56 12.01
N ILE A 171 3.84 1.28 11.77
CA ILE A 171 3.50 0.28 12.80
C ILE A 171 4.62 -0.74 12.80
N ILE A 172 5.63 -0.54 13.64
CA ILE A 172 6.73 -1.49 13.79
C ILE A 172 6.95 -1.74 15.27
N GLU A 173 7.14 -2.99 15.64
CA GLU A 173 7.34 -3.42 17.02
C GLU A 173 8.46 -2.62 17.70
N GLY A 174 8.13 -1.90 18.76
CA GLY A 174 9.05 -0.99 19.46
C GLY A 174 9.30 0.37 18.77
N GLY A 175 8.62 0.65 17.66
CA GLY A 175 8.75 1.91 16.92
C GLY A 175 7.44 2.41 16.31
N THR A 176 6.31 1.89 16.77
CA THR A 176 4.98 2.32 16.32
C THR A 176 4.78 3.80 16.62
N GLY A 177 4.41 4.55 15.59
CA GLY A 177 4.19 5.99 15.69
C GLY A 177 5.22 6.86 14.98
N ASP A 178 6.29 6.29 14.40
CA ASP A 178 7.20 7.04 13.54
C ASP A 178 6.47 7.55 12.28
N ILE A 179 6.98 8.64 11.69
CA ILE A 179 6.59 9.09 10.36
C ILE A 179 7.62 8.63 9.35
N ILE A 180 7.16 8.06 8.20
CA ILE A 180 8.01 7.83 7.05
C ILE A 180 7.48 8.62 5.85
N LEU A 181 8.36 9.38 5.20
CA LEU A 181 8.03 10.11 3.98
C LEU A 181 8.40 9.25 2.76
N VAL A 182 7.40 8.81 2.05
CA VAL A 182 7.54 7.98 0.84
C VAL A 182 7.37 8.87 -0.39
N GLY A 183 8.43 9.06 -1.18
CA GLY A 183 8.38 9.73 -2.47
C GLY A 183 7.73 8.83 -3.54
N GLY A 184 7.35 9.42 -4.68
CA GLY A 184 6.80 8.68 -5.81
C GLY A 184 7.30 9.20 -7.13
N PHE A 185 7.25 8.35 -8.16
CA PHE A 185 7.65 8.72 -9.51
C PHE A 185 6.42 9.13 -10.35
N GLU A 186 6.61 10.15 -11.17
CA GLU A 186 5.67 10.55 -12.20
C GLU A 186 5.88 9.65 -13.43
N ARG A 187 4.81 9.01 -13.92
CA ARG A 187 4.92 8.07 -15.05
C ARG A 187 5.30 8.77 -16.36
N ALA A 188 4.75 9.97 -16.57
CA ALA A 188 4.95 10.69 -17.82
C ALA A 188 6.38 11.21 -18.00
N THR A 189 7.01 11.69 -16.91
CA THR A 189 8.34 12.32 -16.93
C THR A 189 9.42 11.43 -16.34
N GLY A 190 9.06 10.46 -15.50
CA GLY A 190 10.01 9.66 -14.73
C GLY A 190 10.65 10.40 -13.56
N ASP A 191 10.15 11.58 -13.23
CA ASP A 191 10.68 12.40 -12.15
C ASP A 191 10.22 11.89 -10.78
N LEU A 192 11.12 12.03 -9.79
CA LEU A 192 10.80 11.77 -8.40
C LEU A 192 10.09 12.98 -7.78
N ILE A 193 8.88 12.76 -7.30
CA ILE A 193 8.10 13.73 -6.54
C ILE A 193 8.20 13.40 -5.05
N PRO A 194 8.88 14.21 -4.23
CA PRO A 194 9.01 13.93 -2.80
C PRO A 194 7.68 14.09 -2.06
N ALA A 195 7.54 13.39 -0.95
CA ALA A 195 6.63 13.76 0.13
C ALA A 195 7.37 14.72 1.05
N VAL A 196 6.75 15.84 1.38
CA VAL A 196 7.40 16.90 2.21
C VAL A 196 6.59 17.10 3.48
N LEU A 197 7.29 17.26 4.60
CA LEU A 197 6.69 17.57 5.90
C LEU A 197 7.69 18.35 6.75
N THR A 198 7.24 19.27 7.58
CA THR A 198 8.04 19.99 8.57
C THR A 198 7.78 19.41 9.93
N LEU A 199 8.83 19.02 10.64
CA LEU A 199 8.75 18.52 12.02
C LEU A 199 9.66 19.31 12.94
N MET A 200 9.29 19.39 14.20
CA MET A 200 10.14 19.94 15.25
C MET A 200 11.16 18.88 15.66
N VAL A 201 12.44 19.16 15.47
CA VAL A 201 13.55 18.26 15.86
C VAL A 201 14.73 19.05 16.39
N GLN A 202 15.55 18.47 17.24
CA GLN A 202 16.81 19.09 17.63
C GLN A 202 17.80 19.04 16.44
N PRO A 203 18.69 20.03 16.28
CA PRO A 203 19.64 20.07 15.19
C PRO A 203 20.44 18.77 15.04
N GLY A 204 20.44 18.21 13.84
CA GLY A 204 21.14 16.96 13.52
C GLY A 204 20.45 15.67 14.00
N GLN A 205 19.29 15.78 14.65
CA GLN A 205 18.51 14.64 15.15
C GLN A 205 17.39 14.21 14.16
N LYS A 206 16.88 12.98 14.36
CA LYS A 206 15.72 12.43 13.63
C LYS A 206 14.56 12.10 14.57
N TYR A 207 14.59 12.60 15.78
CA TYR A 207 13.53 12.41 16.78
C TYR A 207 12.69 13.66 16.86
N TRP A 208 11.37 13.46 16.77
CA TRP A 208 10.46 14.56 17.01
C TRP A 208 10.60 15.04 18.46
N ASP A 209 10.73 16.36 18.61
CA ASP A 209 10.86 17.02 19.90
C ASP A 209 10.08 18.33 19.82
N PRO A 210 9.01 18.51 20.64
CA PRO A 210 8.21 19.75 20.61
C PRO A 210 9.01 21.00 20.96
N THR A 211 10.19 20.86 21.57
CA THR A 211 11.12 21.98 21.90
C THR A 211 12.22 22.17 20.85
N GLY A 212 12.20 21.36 19.79
CA GLY A 212 13.16 21.43 18.69
C GLY A 212 12.96 22.64 17.79
N VAL A 213 13.65 22.65 16.64
CA VAL A 213 13.50 23.67 15.61
C VAL A 213 12.73 23.10 14.40
N PRO A 214 11.90 23.92 13.71
CA PRO A 214 11.20 23.48 12.52
C PRO A 214 12.17 23.04 11.44
N THR A 215 12.13 21.76 11.06
CA THR A 215 13.02 21.17 10.07
C THR A 215 12.19 20.52 8.96
N LYS A 216 12.49 20.89 7.72
CA LYS A 216 11.82 20.34 6.52
C LYS A 216 12.45 19.02 6.11
N PHE A 217 11.65 17.97 6.04
CA PHE A 217 12.04 16.67 5.53
C PHE A 217 11.38 16.40 4.17
N THR A 218 12.08 15.70 3.30
CA THR A 218 11.61 15.34 1.94
C THR A 218 11.65 13.84 1.68
N LYS A 219 12.13 13.06 2.64
CA LYS A 219 12.23 11.59 2.60
C LYS A 219 12.62 10.99 3.94
N GLY A 220 12.36 9.71 4.09
CA GLY A 220 12.90 8.87 5.16
C GLY A 220 12.09 8.92 6.44
N ARG A 221 12.63 8.27 7.47
CA ARG A 221 11.99 8.07 8.77
C ARG A 221 12.34 9.18 9.74
N ILE A 222 11.34 9.68 10.44
CA ILE A 222 11.46 10.56 11.60
C ILE A 222 10.84 9.82 12.77
N ASN A 223 11.67 9.60 13.81
CA ASN A 223 11.25 8.82 14.96
C ASN A 223 10.37 9.66 15.89
N TRP A 224 9.39 9.01 16.52
CA TRP A 224 8.63 9.62 17.58
C TRP A 224 9.51 9.91 18.83
N GLN A 225 9.07 10.82 19.70
CA GLN A 225 9.90 11.43 20.75
C GLN A 225 10.60 10.42 21.67
N TYR A 226 9.94 9.34 22.02
CA TYR A 226 10.43 8.40 23.04
C TYR A 226 10.84 7.05 22.48
N ARG A 227 10.99 6.94 21.16
CA ARG A 227 11.55 5.73 20.58
C ARG A 227 12.94 5.49 21.15
N ASP A 228 13.19 4.26 21.60
CA ASP A 228 14.47 3.88 22.18
C ASP A 228 15.63 4.09 21.18
N PRO A 229 16.64 4.93 21.51
CA PRO A 229 17.81 5.08 20.65
C PRO A 229 18.61 3.78 20.46
N ALA A 230 18.53 2.83 21.41
CA ALA A 230 19.16 1.54 21.33
C ALA A 230 18.29 0.49 20.61
N TRP A 231 17.12 0.85 20.10
CA TRP A 231 16.26 -0.07 19.37
C TRP A 231 16.98 -0.70 18.17
N THR A 232 16.83 -1.99 18.05
CA THR A 232 17.34 -2.78 16.92
C THR A 232 16.15 -3.44 16.19
N ASP A 233 16.30 -3.66 14.88
CA ASP A 233 15.29 -4.35 14.07
C ASP A 233 15.32 -5.87 14.35
N THR A 234 14.89 -6.22 15.56
CA THR A 234 14.90 -7.60 16.09
C THR A 234 13.55 -7.92 16.72
N LEU A 235 13.04 -9.11 16.48
CA LEU A 235 11.74 -9.57 16.97
C LEU A 235 11.64 -9.44 18.50
N GLY A 236 10.58 -8.80 18.98
CA GLY A 236 10.29 -8.62 20.39
C GLY A 236 11.13 -7.53 21.11
N VAL A 237 12.01 -6.81 20.40
CA VAL A 237 12.79 -5.72 21.02
C VAL A 237 11.95 -4.47 21.11
N ARG A 238 11.75 -4.00 22.33
CA ARG A 238 10.93 -2.85 22.66
C ARG A 238 11.64 -2.00 23.71
N GLY A 239 11.49 -0.66 23.57
CA GLY A 239 12.09 0.27 24.49
C GLY A 239 11.28 0.44 25.79
N PRO A 240 11.90 0.97 26.86
CA PRO A 240 11.25 1.13 28.17
C PRO A 240 10.12 2.16 28.17
N ARG A 241 10.05 3.03 27.15
CA ARG A 241 8.99 4.05 27.00
C ARG A 241 8.05 3.75 25.85
N ASP A 242 8.09 2.51 25.33
CA ASP A 242 7.20 2.08 24.27
C ASP A 242 5.74 2.17 24.73
N VAL A 243 4.91 2.74 23.87
CA VAL A 243 3.48 2.96 24.11
C VAL A 243 2.60 1.88 23.47
N GLU A 244 3.20 0.99 22.70
CA GLU A 244 2.53 -0.16 22.10
C GLU A 244 2.30 -1.23 23.19
N LYS A 245 1.14 -1.88 23.18
CA LYS A 245 0.87 -3.03 24.04
C LYS A 245 1.58 -4.29 23.54
N PRO A 246 1.78 -5.29 24.39
CA PRO A 246 2.41 -6.56 24.01
C PRO A 246 1.75 -7.24 22.79
N THR A 247 2.54 -8.07 22.08
CA THR A 247 2.05 -8.93 21.00
C THR A 247 0.85 -9.75 21.46
N GLY A 248 -0.22 -9.76 20.64
CA GLY A 248 -1.47 -10.44 20.98
C GLY A 248 -2.50 -9.55 21.68
N GLU A 249 -2.15 -8.33 22.08
CA GLU A 249 -3.09 -7.35 22.61
C GLU A 249 -3.51 -6.34 21.53
N TRP A 250 -4.72 -5.80 21.67
CA TRP A 250 -5.23 -4.76 20.78
C TRP A 250 -4.64 -3.39 21.11
N ASN A 251 -4.05 -2.78 20.13
CA ASN A 251 -3.57 -1.41 20.14
C ASN A 251 -4.55 -0.52 19.36
N ARG A 252 -4.67 0.74 19.77
CA ARG A 252 -5.41 1.77 19.06
C ARG A 252 -4.45 2.84 18.57
N ILE A 253 -4.46 3.09 17.27
CA ILE A 253 -3.74 4.21 16.66
C ILE A 253 -4.72 5.21 16.07
N GLU A 254 -4.33 6.47 16.09
CA GLU A 254 -5.10 7.56 15.50
C GLU A 254 -4.18 8.50 14.72
N ALA A 255 -4.62 8.90 13.54
CA ALA A 255 -3.97 9.94 12.75
C ALA A 255 -4.96 11.08 12.50
N VAL A 256 -4.65 12.26 13.03
CA VAL A 256 -5.39 13.49 12.71
C VAL A 256 -4.69 14.15 11.53
N CYS A 257 -5.39 14.25 10.40
CA CYS A 257 -4.90 14.85 9.16
C CYS A 257 -5.73 16.09 8.82
N LYS A 258 -5.10 17.27 8.75
CA LYS A 258 -5.80 18.53 8.45
C LYS A 258 -4.94 19.43 7.58
N GLY A 259 -5.36 19.70 6.36
CA GLY A 259 -4.69 20.63 5.45
C GLY A 259 -3.24 20.28 5.13
N GLY A 260 -2.82 19.03 5.29
CA GLY A 260 -1.45 18.55 5.14
C GLY A 260 -0.69 18.37 6.46
N ASP A 261 -1.23 18.86 7.58
CA ASP A 261 -0.68 18.59 8.90
C ASP A 261 -1.12 17.19 9.35
N VAL A 262 -0.25 16.51 10.10
CA VAL A 262 -0.51 15.19 10.66
C VAL A 262 -0.11 15.13 12.13
N THR A 263 -0.94 14.50 12.94
CA THR A 263 -0.63 14.22 14.36
C THR A 263 -1.00 12.77 14.66
N TYR A 264 -0.06 12.00 15.21
CA TYR A 264 -0.26 10.58 15.50
C TYR A 264 -0.36 10.32 17.00
N PHE A 265 -1.27 9.39 17.32
CA PHE A 265 -1.47 8.90 18.68
C PHE A 265 -1.41 7.37 18.69
N VAL A 266 -0.79 6.83 19.72
CA VAL A 266 -0.77 5.39 20.02
C VAL A 266 -1.29 5.17 21.42
N ASN A 267 -2.35 4.40 21.56
CA ASN A 267 -3.03 4.12 22.83
C ASN A 267 -3.35 5.38 23.64
N GLY A 268 -3.76 6.46 22.94
CA GLY A 268 -4.10 7.76 23.54
C GLY A 268 -2.92 8.69 23.79
N THR A 269 -1.67 8.22 23.64
CA THR A 269 -0.48 9.04 23.77
C THR A 269 -0.14 9.70 22.44
N LYS A 270 -0.02 11.03 22.38
CA LYS A 270 0.53 11.75 21.24
C LYS A 270 2.01 11.37 21.08
N VAL A 271 2.39 10.85 19.92
CA VAL A 271 3.75 10.35 19.67
C VAL A 271 4.55 11.27 18.77
N ILE A 272 3.93 11.87 17.75
CA ILE A 272 4.59 12.74 16.78
C ILE A 272 3.59 13.66 16.10
N GLU A 273 4.05 14.80 15.62
CA GLU A 273 3.30 15.67 14.72
C GLU A 273 4.20 16.31 13.68
N GLY A 274 3.64 16.58 12.51
CA GLY A 274 4.29 17.29 11.44
C GLY A 274 3.33 18.28 10.79
N THR A 275 3.87 19.37 10.26
CA THR A 275 3.10 20.49 9.68
C THR A 275 3.56 20.81 8.27
N ASN A 276 2.78 21.61 7.54
CA ASN A 276 3.11 22.07 6.19
C ASN A 276 3.39 20.94 5.21
N GLY A 277 2.64 19.84 5.32
CA GLY A 277 2.77 18.69 4.42
C GLY A 277 2.39 19.04 2.98
N SER A 278 3.14 18.49 2.03
CA SER A 278 2.84 18.60 0.59
C SER A 278 1.66 17.73 0.16
N LEU A 279 1.35 16.68 0.92
CA LEU A 279 0.23 15.77 0.70
C LEU A 279 -0.92 16.16 1.61
N LYS A 280 -2.01 16.67 1.02
CA LYS A 280 -3.16 17.19 1.75
C LYS A 280 -4.39 16.29 1.67
N GLU A 281 -4.37 15.38 0.71
CA GLU A 281 -5.45 14.44 0.40
C GLU A 281 -4.92 13.25 -0.37
N GLY A 282 -5.65 12.15 -0.38
CA GLY A 282 -5.31 10.96 -1.14
C GLY A 282 -5.97 9.71 -0.57
N ARG A 283 -5.64 8.58 -1.17
CA ARG A 283 -6.10 7.27 -0.70
C ARG A 283 -5.37 6.84 0.56
N ILE A 284 -5.91 5.85 1.24
CA ILE A 284 -5.32 5.21 2.42
C ILE A 284 -4.91 3.80 2.02
N LEU A 285 -3.68 3.40 2.36
CA LEU A 285 -3.18 2.06 2.11
C LEU A 285 -2.83 1.38 3.44
N LEU A 286 -3.46 0.22 3.70
CA LEU A 286 -3.15 -0.67 4.81
C LEU A 286 -2.12 -1.69 4.33
N GLN A 287 -0.95 -1.71 4.92
CA GLN A 287 0.18 -2.52 4.45
C GLN A 287 0.05 -4.02 4.76
N SER A 288 0.86 -4.78 4.04
CA SER A 288 1.34 -6.12 4.36
C SER A 288 2.86 -6.11 4.20
N GLU A 289 3.60 -6.34 5.29
CA GLU A 289 5.06 -6.15 5.33
C GLU A 289 5.81 -7.19 6.17
N GLY A 290 5.57 -8.46 5.89
CA GLY A 290 6.35 -9.56 6.46
C GLY A 290 5.91 -10.02 7.85
N ALA A 291 4.87 -9.42 8.45
CA ALA A 291 4.29 -9.85 9.71
C ALA A 291 2.77 -9.96 9.63
N GLU A 292 2.23 -10.96 10.31
CA GLU A 292 0.79 -11.10 10.45
C GLU A 292 0.24 -10.02 11.38
N ILE A 293 -0.82 -9.35 10.92
CA ILE A 293 -1.54 -8.34 11.69
C ILE A 293 -3.04 -8.45 11.46
N PHE A 294 -3.80 -8.18 12.49
CA PHE A 294 -5.26 -8.07 12.44
C PHE A 294 -5.65 -6.62 12.63
N LEU A 295 -6.56 -6.12 11.79
CA LEU A 295 -7.05 -4.74 11.83
C LEU A 295 -8.55 -4.75 12.01
N ARG A 296 -9.04 -4.03 12.98
CA ARG A 296 -10.47 -3.77 13.15
C ARG A 296 -10.72 -2.28 13.39
N ARG A 297 -11.98 -1.84 13.32
CA ARG A 297 -12.34 -0.44 13.51
C ARG A 297 -11.52 0.50 12.61
N VAL A 298 -11.34 0.11 11.33
CA VAL A 298 -10.70 0.98 10.35
C VAL A 298 -11.73 2.02 9.89
N GLU A 299 -11.69 3.21 10.47
CA GLU A 299 -12.71 4.24 10.27
C GLU A 299 -12.13 5.65 10.18
N LEU A 300 -12.82 6.52 9.46
CA LEU A 300 -12.56 7.94 9.39
C LEU A 300 -13.66 8.68 10.16
N GLN A 301 -13.25 9.61 11.00
CA GLN A 301 -14.13 10.46 11.78
C GLN A 301 -14.00 11.91 11.31
N PRO A 302 -15.08 12.73 11.40
CA PRO A 302 -15.00 14.17 11.19
C PRO A 302 -13.96 14.81 12.12
N LEU A 303 -13.35 15.88 11.66
CA LEU A 303 -12.61 16.80 12.54
C LEU A 303 -13.63 17.77 13.16
N ASN A 304 -13.67 17.83 14.47
CA ASN A 304 -14.46 18.80 15.23
C ASN A 304 -13.83 20.18 15.14
#